data_792eeb17ec4e82d8ce7c54cc41813cb1
#
_entry.id   792eeb17ec4e82d8ce7c54cc41813cb1
#
_cell.length_a   1.000
_cell.length_b   1.000
_cell.length_c   1.000
_cell.angle_alpha   90.00
_cell.angle_beta   90.00
_cell.angle_gamma   90.00
#
_symmetry.space_group_name_H-M   'P 1'
#
loop_
_entity.id
_entity.type
_entity.pdbx_description
1 polymer ?
#
loop_
_entity_poly.entity_id
_entity_poly.type
_entity_poly.pdbx_seq_one_letter_code
_entity_poly.pdbx_strand_id
1 'polypeptide(L)'
;EEKKAEVKKEEKKVEKVKEGWQEENNNWRFYEHNKPVTNWKKIQGKWYYFNKDGHRLSNTTFDGYVFNKDGVMAENGWNFINGKWYFASSSGKISQNKWEKIGGSWYYFDKDGIMLSNTTFDNYLLTKSGAMATNGWAKIDQNWYYATSSGKISQDKWEKVNGSWYYFDKKGIMLSSTTFKGYLFNNSGAMAENSWVKIKDTWFYANASGKFVQNKWEKISGSWYSFAQDGAMLADKWSGSYYLKTNGAMADNEWIFDKNYNSWFYLKRGGMYASKEWIGAYYLKAGGYMAKKEWIYDDTYKARYYLDDNGHYVSGTYKIDGKDHLFHKNGQWISEVSKEVGFVKGQYSRTIFLDPGHGGRDSGAYYYNVAEKDLNMQVYRKLRKKLEELGYKVLTSRDSDIDVDFVTERSRMVNKTNSDIFISIHFNATGSAYSRASGIQTYSYSDDPDYPSKINPYWHNHPDRMSESKRLAAAIHSSLLAETGAKDAGLLERSFAVLRETAKPAVLLELGYIDNFAENQQIRDSHYQDKLVAGIVKGIQKYYAGK
;
A
#
# COMPACT_ATOMS: atom_id res chain seq x y z
N GLU A 1 -70.01 -100.99 -40.34
CA GLU A 1 -69.50 -99.61 -40.00
C GLU A 1 -68.12 -99.71 -39.42
N GLU A 2 -67.18 -99.19 -40.16
CA GLU A 2 -65.71 -99.33 -39.97
C GLU A 2 -65.16 -98.46 -38.85
N LYS A 3 -64.38 -99.06 -38.01
CA LYS A 3 -63.51 -98.35 -37.10
C LYS A 3 -62.07 -98.41 -37.63
N LYS A 4 -61.55 -97.30 -38.10
CA LYS A 4 -60.14 -97.11 -38.44
C LYS A 4 -59.33 -97.10 -37.15
N ALA A 5 -58.36 -97.99 -37.03
CA ALA A 5 -57.31 -97.94 -35.94
C ALA A 5 -56.17 -97.05 -36.41
N GLU A 6 -55.90 -95.98 -35.66
CA GLU A 6 -54.71 -95.11 -35.80
C GLU A 6 -53.49 -95.77 -35.19
N VAL A 7 -52.47 -96.10 -35.96
CA VAL A 7 -51.19 -96.59 -35.55
C VAL A 7 -50.31 -95.42 -35.14
N LYS A 8 -50.08 -95.16 -33.89
CA LYS A 8 -49.07 -94.19 -33.44
C LYS A 8 -47.67 -94.77 -33.65
N LYS A 9 -46.93 -94.15 -34.58
CA LYS A 9 -45.48 -94.29 -34.76
C LYS A 9 -44.77 -93.64 -33.60
N GLU A 10 -44.15 -94.40 -32.69
CA GLU A 10 -43.15 -93.89 -31.76
C GLU A 10 -41.88 -93.54 -32.54
N GLU A 11 -41.58 -92.21 -32.70
CA GLU A 11 -40.29 -91.73 -33.15
C GLU A 11 -39.28 -91.95 -32.03
N LYS A 12 -38.37 -92.91 -32.14
CA LYS A 12 -37.17 -93.04 -31.32
C LYS A 12 -36.33 -91.81 -31.52
N LYS A 13 -36.27 -90.93 -30.52
CA LYS A 13 -35.34 -89.83 -30.41
C LYS A 13 -33.92 -90.42 -30.46
N VAL A 14 -33.25 -90.31 -31.62
CA VAL A 14 -31.82 -90.63 -31.71
C VAL A 14 -31.08 -89.65 -30.83
N GLU A 15 -30.58 -90.06 -29.68
CA GLU A 15 -29.69 -89.25 -28.86
C GLU A 15 -28.43 -88.91 -29.69
N LYS A 16 -28.23 -87.59 -29.99
CA LYS A 16 -27.08 -87.15 -30.70
C LYS A 16 -25.84 -87.43 -29.85
N VAL A 17 -24.94 -88.26 -30.35
CA VAL A 17 -23.66 -88.56 -29.67
C VAL A 17 -22.90 -87.23 -29.51
N LYS A 18 -22.62 -86.84 -28.25
CA LYS A 18 -21.81 -85.69 -27.95
C LYS A 18 -20.33 -86.04 -28.07
N GLU A 19 -19.61 -85.41 -28.95
CA GLU A 19 -18.15 -85.54 -29.13
C GLU A 19 -17.50 -84.18 -29.38
N GLY A 20 -16.33 -83.97 -28.79
CA GLY A 20 -15.60 -82.68 -28.96
C GLY A 20 -16.20 -81.54 -28.17
N TRP A 21 -15.92 -80.31 -28.59
CA TRP A 21 -16.37 -79.07 -27.95
C TRP A 21 -17.90 -78.85 -28.11
N GLN A 22 -18.53 -78.62 -26.99
CA GLN A 22 -19.96 -78.28 -26.93
C GLN A 22 -20.19 -77.08 -26.01
N GLU A 23 -20.98 -76.10 -26.44
CA GLU A 23 -21.42 -74.98 -25.61
C GLU A 23 -22.83 -75.29 -25.05
N GLU A 24 -22.93 -75.33 -23.74
CA GLU A 24 -24.18 -75.61 -23.03
C GLU A 24 -24.41 -74.56 -21.95
N ASN A 25 -25.51 -73.81 -22.06
CA ASN A 25 -25.88 -72.78 -21.08
C ASN A 25 -24.72 -71.77 -20.82
N ASN A 26 -24.13 -71.22 -21.87
CA ASN A 26 -22.97 -70.33 -21.81
C ASN A 26 -21.72 -70.91 -21.16
N ASN A 27 -21.62 -72.21 -21.03
CA ASN A 27 -20.45 -72.92 -20.54
C ASN A 27 -19.91 -73.91 -21.58
N TRP A 28 -18.61 -73.90 -21.77
CA TRP A 28 -17.97 -74.85 -22.67
C TRP A 28 -17.60 -76.15 -21.96
N ARG A 29 -17.94 -77.30 -22.63
CA ARG A 29 -17.55 -78.63 -22.25
C ARG A 29 -16.86 -79.33 -23.39
N PHE A 30 -16.04 -80.30 -23.09
CA PHE A 30 -15.43 -81.21 -24.09
C PHE A 30 -15.87 -82.63 -23.78
N TYR A 31 -16.43 -83.30 -24.77
CA TYR A 31 -16.94 -84.63 -24.67
C TYR A 31 -16.04 -85.61 -25.34
N GLU A 32 -15.80 -86.76 -24.67
CA GLU A 32 -15.15 -87.92 -25.20
C GLU A 32 -16.10 -89.14 -24.93
N HIS A 33 -16.42 -89.87 -25.99
CA HIS A 33 -17.31 -91.02 -25.86
C HIS A 33 -18.63 -90.70 -25.10
N ASN A 34 -19.22 -89.57 -25.46
CA ASN A 34 -20.49 -89.05 -24.87
C ASN A 34 -20.42 -88.70 -23.39
N LYS A 35 -19.24 -88.61 -22.78
CA LYS A 35 -19.00 -88.16 -21.40
C LYS A 35 -18.28 -86.85 -21.33
N PRO A 36 -18.66 -85.90 -20.50
CA PRO A 36 -17.91 -84.70 -20.31
C PRO A 36 -16.58 -84.96 -19.66
N VAL A 37 -15.49 -84.35 -20.19
CA VAL A 37 -14.17 -84.39 -19.60
C VAL A 37 -14.15 -83.53 -18.33
N THR A 38 -13.46 -84.01 -17.32
CA THR A 38 -13.20 -83.31 -16.04
C THR A 38 -11.67 -83.31 -15.78
N ASN A 39 -11.25 -82.36 -14.95
CA ASN A 39 -9.81 -82.15 -14.65
C ASN A 39 -8.98 -81.69 -15.85
N TRP A 40 -7.67 -81.89 -15.79
CA TRP A 40 -6.76 -81.48 -16.82
C TRP A 40 -6.88 -82.31 -18.10
N LYS A 41 -6.91 -81.58 -19.23
CA LYS A 41 -6.93 -82.23 -20.55
C LYS A 41 -6.14 -81.41 -21.54
N LYS A 42 -5.26 -82.12 -22.31
CA LYS A 42 -4.56 -81.51 -23.47
C LYS A 42 -5.37 -81.77 -24.71
N ILE A 43 -5.80 -80.68 -25.38
CA ILE A 43 -6.61 -80.74 -26.59
C ILE A 43 -5.89 -79.92 -27.65
N GLN A 44 -5.56 -80.56 -28.78
CA GLN A 44 -4.82 -79.92 -29.90
C GLN A 44 -3.57 -79.17 -29.43
N GLY A 45 -2.80 -79.80 -28.52
CA GLY A 45 -1.56 -79.24 -28.02
C GLY A 45 -1.67 -78.18 -26.89
N LYS A 46 -2.88 -77.76 -26.57
CA LYS A 46 -3.15 -76.77 -25.52
C LYS A 46 -3.77 -77.42 -24.30
N TRP A 47 -3.38 -76.93 -23.08
CA TRP A 47 -3.94 -77.41 -21.84
C TRP A 47 -5.20 -76.64 -21.43
N TYR A 48 -6.22 -77.40 -20.95
CA TYR A 48 -7.48 -76.92 -20.41
C TYR A 48 -7.73 -77.61 -19.06
N TYR A 49 -8.53 -76.94 -18.22
CA TYR A 49 -9.04 -77.54 -17.00
C TYR A 49 -10.57 -77.47 -17.00
N PHE A 50 -11.16 -78.60 -16.66
CA PHE A 50 -12.60 -78.74 -16.54
C PHE A 50 -12.95 -79.02 -15.09
N ASN A 51 -13.94 -78.33 -14.50
CA ASN A 51 -14.36 -78.54 -13.13
C ASN A 51 -15.09 -79.92 -13.01
N LYS A 52 -15.52 -80.24 -11.77
CA LYS A 52 -16.20 -81.50 -11.49
C LYS A 52 -17.51 -81.69 -12.31
N ASP A 53 -18.14 -80.63 -12.74
CA ASP A 53 -19.36 -80.64 -13.55
C ASP A 53 -19.04 -80.59 -15.08
N GLY A 54 -17.76 -80.74 -15.45
CA GLY A 54 -17.28 -80.77 -16.80
C GLY A 54 -17.25 -79.39 -17.49
N HIS A 55 -17.39 -78.28 -16.74
CA HIS A 55 -17.30 -76.95 -17.30
C HIS A 55 -15.83 -76.49 -17.45
N ARG A 56 -15.48 -75.99 -18.61
CA ARG A 56 -14.15 -75.45 -18.87
C ARG A 56 -13.92 -74.17 -18.07
N LEU A 57 -12.80 -74.09 -17.35
CA LEU A 57 -12.36 -72.83 -16.75
C LEU A 57 -11.90 -71.88 -17.82
N SER A 58 -12.32 -70.63 -17.76
CA SER A 58 -11.88 -69.55 -18.64
C SER A 58 -11.87 -68.23 -17.91
N ASN A 59 -10.96 -67.32 -18.35
CA ASN A 59 -10.81 -65.98 -17.77
C ASN A 59 -10.70 -66.00 -16.24
N THR A 60 -9.91 -66.96 -15.69
CA THR A 60 -9.76 -67.17 -14.25
C THR A 60 -8.41 -67.79 -13.90
N THR A 61 -8.11 -67.87 -12.61
CA THR A 61 -6.98 -68.63 -12.06
C THR A 61 -7.47 -69.85 -11.29
N PHE A 62 -6.69 -70.90 -11.34
CA PHE A 62 -6.95 -72.12 -10.54
C PHE A 62 -5.67 -72.88 -10.29
N ASP A 63 -5.45 -73.31 -9.04
CA ASP A 63 -4.29 -74.13 -8.60
C ASP A 63 -2.93 -73.57 -9.06
N GLY A 64 -2.76 -72.23 -9.08
CA GLY A 64 -1.52 -71.57 -9.52
C GLY A 64 -1.33 -71.55 -11.04
N TYR A 65 -2.38 -71.69 -11.82
CA TYR A 65 -2.39 -71.54 -13.27
C TYR A 65 -3.40 -70.44 -13.67
N VAL A 66 -3.20 -69.83 -14.81
CA VAL A 66 -4.11 -68.85 -15.37
C VAL A 66 -4.70 -69.33 -16.69
N PHE A 67 -6.01 -69.16 -16.86
CA PHE A 67 -6.73 -69.54 -18.09
C PHE A 67 -7.26 -68.28 -18.79
N ASN A 68 -6.95 -68.17 -20.08
CA ASN A 68 -7.42 -67.05 -20.88
C ASN A 68 -8.93 -67.15 -21.18
N LYS A 69 -9.46 -66.20 -21.92
CA LYS A 69 -10.90 -66.18 -22.30
C LYS A 69 -11.34 -67.43 -23.08
N ASP A 70 -10.43 -68.02 -23.79
CA ASP A 70 -10.68 -69.25 -24.59
C ASP A 70 -10.46 -70.55 -23.73
N GLY A 71 -10.19 -70.38 -22.44
CA GLY A 71 -9.92 -71.48 -21.50
C GLY A 71 -8.57 -72.15 -21.67
N VAL A 72 -7.70 -71.61 -22.51
CA VAL A 72 -6.34 -72.14 -22.68
C VAL A 72 -5.50 -71.73 -21.48
N MET A 73 -4.80 -72.72 -20.89
CA MET A 73 -3.81 -72.45 -19.85
C MET A 73 -2.65 -71.62 -20.48
N ALA A 74 -2.33 -70.52 -19.86
CA ALA A 74 -1.23 -69.69 -20.29
C ALA A 74 0.12 -70.32 -19.98
N GLU A 75 1.05 -70.20 -20.90
CA GLU A 75 2.46 -70.62 -20.75
C GLU A 75 3.38 -69.47 -21.21
N ASN A 76 4.53 -69.32 -20.55
CA ASN A 76 5.54 -68.37 -20.95
C ASN A 76 5.08 -66.93 -21.18
N GLY A 77 4.88 -66.15 -20.12
CA GLY A 77 4.78 -64.71 -20.28
C GLY A 77 3.60 -64.08 -19.57
N TRP A 78 3.35 -62.81 -19.97
CA TRP A 78 2.33 -61.97 -19.36
C TRP A 78 0.92 -62.29 -19.83
N ASN A 79 0.02 -62.33 -18.86
CA ASN A 79 -1.38 -62.57 -19.12
C ASN A 79 -2.27 -61.55 -18.37
N PHE A 80 -3.16 -60.92 -19.09
CA PHE A 80 -4.13 -59.95 -18.55
C PHE A 80 -5.49 -60.57 -18.46
N ILE A 81 -5.97 -60.81 -17.26
CA ILE A 81 -7.22 -61.50 -16.99
C ILE A 81 -8.05 -60.68 -15.99
N ASN A 82 -9.27 -60.34 -16.32
CA ASN A 82 -10.22 -59.61 -15.47
C ASN A 82 -9.59 -58.33 -14.85
N GLY A 83 -8.86 -57.53 -15.68
CA GLY A 83 -8.25 -56.30 -15.23
C GLY A 83 -6.96 -56.48 -14.42
N LYS A 84 -6.39 -57.68 -14.34
CA LYS A 84 -5.22 -58.03 -13.53
C LYS A 84 -4.14 -58.71 -14.37
N TRP A 85 -2.88 -58.40 -14.10
CA TRP A 85 -1.73 -59.00 -14.76
C TRP A 85 -1.17 -60.17 -13.96
N TYR A 86 -0.85 -61.23 -14.67
CA TYR A 86 -0.19 -62.46 -14.18
C TYR A 86 0.98 -62.79 -15.06
N PHE A 87 1.98 -63.47 -14.50
CA PHE A 87 3.12 -63.98 -15.29
C PHE A 87 3.23 -65.50 -15.13
N ALA A 88 3.10 -66.22 -16.23
CA ALA A 88 3.24 -67.65 -16.27
C ALA A 88 4.63 -68.09 -16.70
N SER A 89 5.20 -69.09 -16.03
CA SER A 89 6.44 -69.77 -16.43
C SER A 89 6.21 -70.68 -17.64
N SER A 90 7.27 -71.29 -18.16
CA SER A 90 7.20 -72.31 -19.21
C SER A 90 6.36 -73.53 -18.83
N SER A 91 6.22 -73.82 -17.54
CA SER A 91 5.34 -74.90 -17.03
C SER A 91 3.89 -74.46 -16.84
N GLY A 92 3.57 -73.20 -17.15
CA GLY A 92 2.23 -72.61 -16.92
C GLY A 92 1.98 -72.18 -15.48
N LYS A 93 2.83 -72.46 -14.53
CA LYS A 93 2.72 -71.96 -13.16
C LYS A 93 2.92 -70.46 -13.10
N ILE A 94 1.99 -69.75 -12.48
CA ILE A 94 2.08 -68.31 -12.25
C ILE A 94 3.02 -67.97 -11.09
N SER A 95 3.68 -66.84 -11.19
CA SER A 95 4.46 -66.29 -10.07
C SER A 95 3.53 -65.83 -8.97
N GLN A 96 3.73 -66.29 -7.72
CA GLN A 96 2.95 -65.97 -6.55
C GLN A 96 3.84 -65.67 -5.35
N ASN A 97 3.45 -64.63 -4.58
CA ASN A 97 4.09 -64.23 -3.35
C ASN A 97 5.63 -64.06 -3.48
N LYS A 98 6.08 -63.47 -4.58
CA LYS A 98 7.51 -63.31 -4.84
C LYS A 98 7.86 -62.17 -5.81
N TRP A 99 9.08 -61.78 -5.72
CA TRP A 99 9.70 -60.94 -6.74
C TRP A 99 10.16 -61.78 -7.94
N GLU A 100 9.92 -61.24 -9.13
CA GLU A 100 10.35 -61.87 -10.39
C GLU A 100 11.04 -60.86 -11.29
N LYS A 101 12.19 -61.21 -11.84
CA LYS A 101 12.90 -60.34 -12.81
C LYS A 101 12.52 -60.74 -14.22
N ILE A 102 11.80 -59.86 -14.91
CA ILE A 102 11.25 -60.15 -16.23
C ILE A 102 11.70 -59.02 -17.18
N GLY A 103 12.34 -59.39 -18.26
CA GLY A 103 12.81 -58.40 -19.25
C GLY A 103 13.74 -57.30 -18.68
N GLY A 104 14.52 -57.64 -17.64
CA GLY A 104 15.45 -56.72 -16.98
C GLY A 104 14.84 -55.91 -15.83
N SER A 105 13.54 -55.85 -15.68
CA SER A 105 12.82 -55.15 -14.59
C SER A 105 12.30 -56.14 -13.54
N TRP A 106 12.24 -55.64 -12.29
CA TRP A 106 11.67 -56.43 -11.20
C TRP A 106 10.16 -56.13 -11.04
N TYR A 107 9.37 -57.21 -10.77
CA TYR A 107 7.95 -57.15 -10.52
C TYR A 107 7.63 -57.96 -9.25
N TYR A 108 6.61 -57.57 -8.54
CA TYR A 108 6.14 -58.36 -7.42
C TYR A 108 4.71 -58.90 -7.68
N PHE A 109 4.54 -60.17 -7.41
CA PHE A 109 3.25 -60.87 -7.51
C PHE A 109 2.75 -61.24 -6.10
N ASP A 110 1.50 -60.93 -5.82
CA ASP A 110 0.89 -61.23 -4.52
C ASP A 110 0.58 -62.73 -4.33
N LYS A 111 -0.05 -63.09 -3.22
CA LYS A 111 -0.41 -64.48 -2.92
C LYS A 111 -1.36 -65.11 -3.95
N ASP A 112 -2.13 -64.27 -4.65
CA ASP A 112 -3.10 -64.70 -5.68
C ASP A 112 -2.45 -64.65 -7.09
N GLY A 113 -1.18 -64.31 -7.19
CA GLY A 113 -0.42 -64.20 -8.42
C GLY A 113 -0.65 -62.92 -9.19
N ILE A 114 -1.33 -61.92 -8.58
CA ILE A 114 -1.61 -60.62 -9.20
C ILE A 114 -0.37 -59.77 -9.13
N MET A 115 0.06 -59.21 -10.25
CA MET A 115 1.13 -58.20 -10.29
C MET A 115 0.70 -56.96 -9.58
N LEU A 116 1.47 -56.53 -8.58
CA LEU A 116 1.26 -55.23 -7.95
C LEU A 116 1.73 -54.10 -8.89
N SER A 117 0.95 -53.06 -8.97
CA SER A 117 1.26 -51.87 -9.76
C SER A 117 0.70 -50.60 -9.13
N ASN A 118 1.29 -49.46 -9.45
CA ASN A 118 0.89 -48.15 -8.92
C ASN A 118 0.77 -48.12 -7.39
N THR A 119 1.76 -48.70 -6.71
CA THR A 119 1.77 -48.83 -5.25
C THR A 119 3.19 -48.92 -4.68
N THR A 120 3.31 -48.84 -3.37
CA THR A 120 4.53 -49.20 -2.64
C THR A 120 4.37 -50.54 -1.99
N PHE A 121 5.39 -51.37 -2.00
CA PHE A 121 5.42 -52.65 -1.34
C PHE A 121 6.82 -52.93 -0.77
N ASP A 122 6.90 -53.29 0.51
CA ASP A 122 8.17 -53.57 1.22
C ASP A 122 9.26 -52.50 1.01
N ASN A 123 8.84 -51.22 1.07
CA ASN A 123 9.67 -50.07 0.79
C ASN A 123 10.21 -49.95 -0.65
N TYR A 124 9.63 -50.69 -1.58
CA TYR A 124 9.94 -50.53 -3.01
C TYR A 124 8.79 -49.80 -3.74
N LEU A 125 9.12 -49.11 -4.80
CA LEU A 125 8.18 -48.35 -5.60
C LEU A 125 7.84 -49.12 -6.87
N LEU A 126 6.57 -49.53 -7.03
CA LEU A 126 6.06 -50.17 -8.21
C LEU A 126 5.27 -49.19 -9.06
N THR A 127 5.74 -48.98 -10.29
CA THR A 127 5.13 -48.04 -11.24
C THR A 127 3.76 -48.50 -11.73
N LYS A 128 3.09 -47.69 -12.54
CA LYS A 128 1.84 -48.05 -13.21
C LYS A 128 1.97 -49.31 -14.08
N SER A 129 3.14 -49.56 -14.65
CA SER A 129 3.42 -50.76 -15.42
C SER A 129 3.75 -51.98 -14.54
N GLY A 130 3.81 -51.83 -13.23
CA GLY A 130 4.19 -52.87 -12.27
C GLY A 130 5.70 -53.02 -12.09
N ALA A 131 6.52 -52.44 -12.96
CA ALA A 131 7.96 -52.47 -12.83
C ALA A 131 8.45 -51.72 -11.59
N MET A 132 9.40 -52.28 -10.85
CA MET A 132 10.08 -51.60 -9.76
C MET A 132 10.86 -50.41 -10.31
N ALA A 133 10.58 -49.22 -9.76
CA ALA A 133 11.34 -48.02 -10.11
C ALA A 133 12.75 -48.05 -9.50
N THR A 134 13.73 -47.54 -10.24
CA THR A 134 15.09 -47.28 -9.75
C THR A 134 15.54 -45.90 -10.23
N ASN A 135 16.22 -45.13 -9.38
CA ASN A 135 16.63 -43.75 -9.68
C ASN A 135 15.52 -42.90 -10.32
N GLY A 136 14.31 -43.00 -9.81
CA GLY A 136 13.19 -42.38 -10.51
C GLY A 136 12.03 -41.99 -9.64
N TRP A 137 11.24 -41.09 -10.21
CA TRP A 137 10.00 -40.59 -9.62
C TRP A 137 8.81 -41.43 -10.04
N ALA A 138 7.89 -41.68 -9.12
CA ALA A 138 6.57 -42.18 -9.45
C ALA A 138 5.50 -41.47 -8.61
N LYS A 139 4.37 -41.23 -9.24
CA LYS A 139 3.18 -40.68 -8.58
C LYS A 139 2.19 -41.80 -8.35
N ILE A 140 1.86 -42.05 -7.08
CA ILE A 140 0.85 -42.99 -6.66
C ILE A 140 -0.29 -42.18 -6.05
N ASP A 141 -1.47 -42.28 -6.62
CA ASP A 141 -2.62 -41.43 -6.33
C ASP A 141 -2.23 -39.94 -6.46
N GLN A 142 -2.25 -39.16 -5.39
CA GLN A 142 -1.86 -37.76 -5.41
C GLN A 142 -0.44 -37.51 -4.88
N ASN A 143 0.28 -38.54 -4.44
CA ASN A 143 1.55 -38.45 -3.75
C ASN A 143 2.74 -38.80 -4.66
N TRP A 144 3.82 -38.04 -4.56
CA TRP A 144 5.06 -38.32 -5.24
C TRP A 144 6.02 -39.10 -4.33
N TYR A 145 6.68 -40.08 -4.92
CA TYR A 145 7.70 -40.93 -4.31
C TYR A 145 8.97 -40.91 -5.17
N TYR A 146 10.11 -41.14 -4.55
CA TYR A 146 11.37 -41.31 -5.25
C TYR A 146 12.03 -42.63 -4.87
N ALA A 147 12.34 -43.44 -5.89
CA ALA A 147 13.09 -44.67 -5.72
C ALA A 147 14.58 -44.36 -5.91
N THR A 148 15.42 -44.83 -4.98
CA THR A 148 16.87 -44.78 -5.07
C THR A 148 17.40 -45.79 -6.10
N SER A 149 18.70 -45.83 -6.30
CA SER A 149 19.36 -46.81 -7.19
C SER A 149 19.07 -48.28 -6.81
N SER A 150 18.82 -48.55 -5.55
CA SER A 150 18.43 -49.88 -5.06
C SER A 150 16.94 -50.20 -5.25
N GLY A 151 16.13 -49.27 -5.75
CA GLY A 151 14.67 -49.40 -5.87
C GLY A 151 13.91 -49.09 -4.60
N LYS A 152 14.58 -48.93 -3.47
CA LYS A 152 13.91 -48.52 -2.22
C LYS A 152 13.46 -47.09 -2.26
N ILE A 153 12.29 -46.80 -1.75
CA ILE A 153 11.76 -45.44 -1.63
C ILE A 153 12.55 -44.67 -0.57
N SER A 154 12.77 -43.37 -0.84
CA SER A 154 13.35 -42.44 0.14
C SER A 154 12.33 -42.17 1.22
N GLN A 155 12.69 -42.36 2.50
CA GLN A 155 11.81 -42.19 3.67
C GLN A 155 12.56 -41.44 4.79
N ASP A 156 11.86 -40.49 5.43
CA ASP A 156 12.33 -39.66 6.55
C ASP A 156 13.72 -39.05 6.30
N LYS A 157 13.98 -38.58 5.07
CA LYS A 157 15.29 -38.03 4.67
C LYS A 157 15.25 -37.04 3.53
N TRP A 158 16.33 -36.34 3.40
CA TRP A 158 16.62 -35.48 2.26
C TRP A 158 17.20 -36.28 1.10
N GLU A 159 16.79 -35.94 -0.11
CA GLU A 159 17.39 -36.41 -1.34
C GLU A 159 17.69 -35.24 -2.28
N LYS A 160 18.86 -35.24 -2.89
CA LYS A 160 19.21 -34.29 -3.94
C LYS A 160 19.01 -34.95 -5.30
N VAL A 161 18.03 -34.48 -6.04
CA VAL A 161 17.69 -35.03 -7.36
C VAL A 161 17.80 -33.90 -8.38
N ASN A 162 18.65 -34.09 -9.41
CA ASN A 162 18.87 -33.12 -10.48
C ASN A 162 19.19 -31.70 -9.97
N GLY A 163 20.00 -31.62 -8.92
CA GLY A 163 20.42 -30.32 -8.36
C GLY A 163 19.49 -29.71 -7.30
N SER A 164 18.26 -30.17 -7.20
CA SER A 164 17.27 -29.68 -6.22
C SER A 164 17.16 -30.63 -5.03
N TRP A 165 16.91 -30.04 -3.84
CA TRP A 165 16.68 -30.80 -2.63
C TRP A 165 15.19 -31.07 -2.42
N TYR A 166 14.86 -32.30 -1.98
CA TYR A 166 13.52 -32.78 -1.62
C TYR A 166 13.57 -33.45 -0.27
N TYR A 167 12.47 -33.41 0.45
CA TYR A 167 12.32 -34.18 1.68
C TYR A 167 11.12 -35.15 1.57
N PHE A 168 11.35 -36.37 2.01
CA PHE A 168 10.35 -37.44 2.04
C PHE A 168 9.99 -37.75 3.49
N ASP A 169 8.69 -37.83 3.78
CA ASP A 169 8.21 -38.15 5.10
C ASP A 169 8.45 -39.63 5.47
N LYS A 170 8.00 -40.04 6.67
CA LYS A 170 8.15 -41.42 7.14
C LYS A 170 7.45 -42.46 6.27
N LYS A 171 6.45 -42.04 5.48
CA LYS A 171 5.74 -42.91 4.53
C LYS A 171 6.37 -42.89 3.14
N GLY A 172 7.43 -42.09 2.93
CA GLY A 172 8.07 -41.87 1.65
C GLY A 172 7.38 -40.87 0.75
N ILE A 173 6.42 -40.12 1.27
CA ILE A 173 5.69 -39.11 0.51
C ILE A 173 6.55 -37.84 0.45
N MET A 174 6.76 -37.31 -0.77
CA MET A 174 7.46 -36.04 -0.99
C MET A 174 6.67 -34.89 -0.40
N LEU A 175 7.32 -34.05 0.40
CA LEU A 175 6.73 -32.81 0.88
C LEU A 175 6.63 -31.80 -0.27
N SER A 176 5.50 -31.12 -0.39
CA SER A 176 5.26 -30.04 -1.35
C SER A 176 4.31 -29.01 -0.82
N SER A 177 4.41 -27.76 -1.27
CA SER A 177 3.56 -26.65 -0.81
C SER A 177 3.40 -26.61 0.71
N THR A 178 4.53 -26.70 1.42
CA THR A 178 4.54 -26.76 2.89
C THR A 178 5.85 -26.25 3.49
N THR A 179 5.84 -26.07 4.80
CA THR A 179 7.07 -25.82 5.58
C THR A 179 7.35 -27.03 6.46
N PHE A 180 8.61 -27.37 6.65
CA PHE A 180 9.03 -28.46 7.53
C PHE A 180 10.42 -28.21 8.11
N LYS A 181 10.59 -28.30 9.41
CA LYS A 181 11.86 -28.09 10.13
C LYS A 181 12.58 -26.79 9.75
N GLY A 182 11.82 -25.72 9.48
CA GLY A 182 12.35 -24.42 9.09
C GLY A 182 12.65 -24.27 7.60
N TYR A 183 12.41 -25.26 6.77
CA TYR A 183 12.60 -25.24 5.32
C TYR A 183 11.27 -25.04 4.59
N LEU A 184 11.32 -24.43 3.41
CA LEU A 184 10.19 -24.14 2.55
C LEU A 184 10.23 -25.00 1.29
N PHE A 185 9.13 -25.69 0.99
CA PHE A 185 8.98 -26.52 -0.20
C PHE A 185 7.95 -25.90 -1.15
N ASN A 186 8.32 -25.77 -2.40
CA ASN A 186 7.44 -25.26 -3.43
C ASN A 186 6.39 -26.31 -3.88
N ASN A 187 5.56 -25.97 -4.84
CA ASN A 187 4.49 -26.86 -5.33
C ASN A 187 5.04 -28.09 -6.09
N SER A 188 6.25 -28.02 -6.62
CA SER A 188 6.93 -29.18 -7.23
C SER A 188 7.65 -30.07 -6.21
N GLY A 189 7.63 -29.70 -4.92
CA GLY A 189 8.31 -30.41 -3.84
C GLY A 189 9.78 -30.05 -3.67
N ALA A 190 10.36 -29.26 -4.55
CA ALA A 190 11.72 -28.80 -4.37
C ALA A 190 11.83 -27.80 -3.22
N MET A 191 12.89 -27.91 -2.42
CA MET A 191 13.25 -26.91 -1.43
C MET A 191 13.47 -25.57 -2.13
N ALA A 192 12.74 -24.55 -1.69
CA ALA A 192 12.86 -23.21 -2.23
C ALA A 192 14.14 -22.54 -1.71
N GLU A 193 14.85 -21.84 -2.58
CA GLU A 193 16.03 -21.03 -2.24
C GLU A 193 15.88 -19.64 -2.88
N ASN A 194 16.14 -18.57 -2.12
CA ASN A 194 16.00 -17.18 -2.56
C ASN A 194 14.71 -16.92 -3.35
N SER A 195 13.60 -17.46 -2.89
CA SER A 195 12.37 -17.43 -3.68
C SER A 195 11.10 -17.38 -2.83
N TRP A 196 10.07 -16.84 -3.44
CA TRP A 196 8.73 -16.79 -2.89
C TRP A 196 7.96 -18.07 -3.18
N VAL A 197 7.23 -18.55 -2.18
CA VAL A 197 6.31 -19.68 -2.32
C VAL A 197 4.96 -19.31 -1.73
N LYS A 198 3.90 -19.53 -2.49
CA LYS A 198 2.52 -19.39 -2.02
C LYS A 198 1.99 -20.76 -1.56
N ILE A 199 1.64 -20.85 -0.28
CA ILE A 199 0.99 -22.03 0.30
C ILE A 199 -0.45 -21.63 0.63
N LYS A 200 -1.41 -22.25 -0.06
CA LYS A 200 -2.82 -21.80 -0.05
C LYS A 200 -2.89 -20.32 -0.44
N ASP A 201 -3.35 -19.44 0.44
CA ASP A 201 -3.46 -18.00 0.18
C ASP A 201 -2.35 -17.16 0.82
N THR A 202 -1.37 -17.79 1.44
CA THR A 202 -0.32 -17.14 2.20
C THR A 202 1.04 -17.25 1.49
N TRP A 203 1.77 -16.13 1.43
CA TRP A 203 3.11 -16.08 0.88
C TRP A 203 4.17 -16.31 1.95
N PHE A 204 5.20 -17.04 1.57
CA PHE A 204 6.42 -17.31 2.34
C PHE A 204 7.64 -17.00 1.49
N TYR A 205 8.75 -16.68 2.12
CA TYR A 205 10.01 -16.47 1.43
C TYR A 205 11.12 -17.34 2.03
N ALA A 206 11.82 -18.08 1.16
CA ALA A 206 13.00 -18.83 1.55
C ALA A 206 14.27 -18.04 1.26
N ASN A 207 15.20 -18.03 2.21
CA ASN A 207 16.54 -17.48 2.02
C ASN A 207 17.44 -18.44 1.19
N ALA A 208 18.70 -18.06 0.99
CA ALA A 208 19.68 -18.85 0.22
C ALA A 208 19.93 -20.27 0.77
N SER A 209 19.67 -20.52 2.04
CA SER A 209 19.83 -21.85 2.65
C SER A 209 18.56 -22.68 2.66
N GLY A 210 17.50 -22.23 2.00
CA GLY A 210 16.20 -22.90 1.96
C GLY A 210 15.34 -22.70 3.20
N LYS A 211 15.84 -21.95 4.18
CA LYS A 211 15.07 -21.65 5.39
C LYS A 211 14.07 -20.52 5.12
N PHE A 212 12.82 -20.71 5.53
CA PHE A 212 11.85 -19.63 5.42
C PHE A 212 12.10 -18.54 6.46
N VAL A 213 11.87 -17.30 6.03
CA VAL A 213 11.96 -16.11 6.88
C VAL A 213 10.76 -16.09 7.82
N GLN A 214 11.00 -15.86 9.11
CA GLN A 214 9.96 -15.80 10.13
C GLN A 214 10.30 -14.79 11.22
N ASN A 215 9.27 -14.20 11.83
CA ASN A 215 9.36 -13.28 12.98
C ASN A 215 10.38 -12.16 12.82
N LYS A 216 10.51 -11.61 11.60
CA LYS A 216 11.42 -10.49 11.31
C LYS A 216 11.05 -9.73 10.05
N TRP A 217 11.67 -8.59 9.89
CA TRP A 217 11.72 -7.86 8.64
C TRP A 217 12.84 -8.39 7.76
N GLU A 218 12.58 -8.45 6.46
CA GLU A 218 13.55 -8.86 5.46
C GLU A 218 13.45 -7.96 4.23
N LYS A 219 14.61 -7.53 3.70
CA LYS A 219 14.66 -6.75 2.45
C LYS A 219 14.86 -7.67 1.27
N ILE A 220 13.86 -7.74 0.40
CA ILE A 220 13.85 -8.65 -0.74
C ILE A 220 13.66 -7.80 -2.01
N SER A 221 14.60 -7.91 -2.95
CA SER A 221 14.56 -7.17 -4.22
C SER A 221 14.29 -5.66 -4.06
N GLY A 222 14.90 -5.05 -3.03
CA GLY A 222 14.81 -3.61 -2.77
C GLY A 222 13.65 -3.17 -1.89
N SER A 223 12.64 -3.99 -1.66
CA SER A 223 11.49 -3.69 -0.79
C SER A 223 11.58 -4.41 0.54
N TRP A 224 11.03 -3.81 1.60
CA TRP A 224 10.94 -4.43 2.92
C TRP A 224 9.63 -5.22 3.05
N TYR A 225 9.72 -6.38 3.66
CA TYR A 225 8.60 -7.27 4.01
C TYR A 225 8.71 -7.67 5.47
N SER A 226 7.59 -7.95 6.10
CA SER A 226 7.54 -8.44 7.48
C SER A 226 6.87 -9.81 7.51
N PHE A 227 7.43 -10.71 8.30
CA PHE A 227 6.98 -12.09 8.41
C PHE A 227 6.56 -12.42 9.84
N ALA A 228 5.44 -13.10 9.98
CA ALA A 228 4.92 -13.57 11.26
C ALA A 228 5.78 -14.72 11.83
N GLN A 229 5.45 -15.15 13.04
CA GLN A 229 6.18 -16.23 13.73
C GLN A 229 6.12 -17.57 12.99
N ASP A 230 5.04 -17.83 12.27
CA ASP A 230 4.85 -19.03 11.43
C ASP A 230 5.47 -18.89 10.03
N GLY A 231 6.09 -17.74 9.73
CA GLY A 231 6.69 -17.42 8.43
C GLY A 231 5.73 -16.83 7.41
N ALA A 232 4.47 -16.62 7.76
CA ALA A 232 3.52 -15.98 6.87
C ALA A 232 3.91 -14.52 6.60
N MET A 233 3.96 -14.12 5.31
CA MET A 233 4.15 -12.73 4.94
C MET A 233 2.94 -11.90 5.39
N LEU A 234 3.19 -10.82 6.10
CA LEU A 234 2.15 -9.88 6.49
C LEU A 234 1.78 -8.96 5.31
N ALA A 235 0.50 -8.72 5.14
CA ALA A 235 -0.03 -7.83 4.08
C ALA A 235 -1.31 -7.14 4.55
N ASP A 236 -1.64 -6.00 3.92
CA ASP A 236 -2.80 -5.16 4.22
C ASP A 236 -2.95 -4.82 5.70
N LYS A 237 -1.86 -4.50 6.38
CA LYS A 237 -1.89 -4.21 7.82
C LYS A 237 -0.70 -3.38 8.30
N TRP A 238 -0.88 -2.82 9.46
CA TRP A 238 0.18 -2.15 10.20
C TRP A 238 1.08 -3.15 10.93
N SER A 239 2.37 -2.85 10.92
CA SER A 239 3.39 -3.50 11.74
C SER A 239 4.17 -2.40 12.47
N GLY A 240 3.75 -2.07 13.69
CA GLY A 240 4.21 -0.88 14.39
C GLY A 240 3.85 0.39 13.63
N SER A 241 4.85 1.21 13.32
CA SER A 241 4.68 2.48 12.59
C SER A 241 4.73 2.34 11.06
N TYR A 242 4.76 1.12 10.53
CA TYR A 242 4.91 0.81 9.10
C TYR A 242 3.66 0.13 8.57
N TYR A 243 3.31 0.41 7.33
CA TYR A 243 2.19 -0.24 6.65
C TYR A 243 2.67 -1.21 5.58
N LEU A 244 2.13 -2.43 5.61
CA LEU A 244 2.38 -3.45 4.61
C LEU A 244 1.23 -3.49 3.63
N LYS A 245 1.53 -3.24 2.35
CA LYS A 245 0.54 -3.20 1.27
C LYS A 245 -0.03 -4.59 0.96
N THR A 246 -1.02 -4.67 0.10
CA THR A 246 -1.66 -5.94 -0.34
C THR A 246 -0.66 -6.95 -0.90
N ASN A 247 0.41 -6.47 -1.53
CA ASN A 247 1.50 -7.31 -2.03
C ASN A 247 2.56 -7.62 -0.96
N GLY A 248 2.34 -7.24 0.29
CA GLY A 248 3.26 -7.41 1.43
C GLY A 248 4.41 -6.42 1.51
N ALA A 249 4.70 -5.66 0.46
CA ALA A 249 5.77 -4.67 0.49
C ALA A 249 5.42 -3.51 1.44
N MET A 250 6.39 -3.08 2.22
CA MET A 250 6.26 -1.88 3.06
C MET A 250 5.99 -0.65 2.20
N ALA A 251 5.01 0.12 2.57
CA ALA A 251 4.73 1.41 1.94
C ALA A 251 5.85 2.41 2.26
N ASP A 252 6.31 3.14 1.25
CA ASP A 252 7.44 4.07 1.35
C ASP A 252 7.22 5.28 0.45
N ASN A 253 7.20 6.48 1.02
CA ASN A 253 6.99 7.75 0.35
C ASN A 253 5.67 7.80 -0.46
N GLU A 254 4.59 7.33 0.14
CA GLU A 254 3.29 7.20 -0.52
C GLU A 254 2.10 7.36 0.43
N TRP A 255 0.94 7.67 -0.13
CA TRP A 255 -0.33 7.71 0.59
C TRP A 255 -0.98 6.33 0.62
N ILE A 256 -1.54 5.97 1.78
CA ILE A 256 -2.30 4.73 1.99
C ILE A 256 -3.66 5.10 2.58
N PHE A 257 -4.73 4.55 2.02
CA PHE A 257 -6.05 4.58 2.63
C PHE A 257 -6.30 3.29 3.40
N ASP A 258 -6.43 3.41 4.71
CA ASP A 258 -6.77 2.27 5.56
C ASP A 258 -8.28 2.23 5.83
N LYS A 259 -8.94 1.19 5.33
CA LYS A 259 -10.39 1.01 5.46
C LYS A 259 -10.84 0.79 6.90
N ASN A 260 -9.99 0.19 7.74
CA ASN A 260 -10.32 -0.08 9.14
C ASN A 260 -10.40 1.21 9.96
N TYR A 261 -9.55 2.18 9.63
CA TYR A 261 -9.52 3.50 10.27
C TYR A 261 -10.30 4.54 9.47
N ASN A 262 -10.78 4.20 8.27
CA ASN A 262 -11.47 5.12 7.35
C ASN A 262 -10.70 6.44 7.18
N SER A 263 -9.38 6.36 7.02
CA SER A 263 -8.50 7.51 6.94
C SER A 263 -7.33 7.28 5.99
N TRP A 264 -6.84 8.38 5.44
CA TRP A 264 -5.58 8.42 4.72
C TRP A 264 -4.42 8.58 5.69
N PHE A 265 -3.32 7.93 5.38
CA PHE A 265 -2.02 8.02 6.05
C PHE A 265 -0.94 8.26 5.01
N TYR A 266 0.09 9.01 5.35
CA TYR A 266 1.26 9.17 4.51
C TYR A 266 2.46 8.48 5.14
N LEU A 267 3.05 7.54 4.40
CA LEU A 267 4.28 6.87 4.80
C LEU A 267 5.45 7.65 4.22
N LYS A 268 6.28 8.18 5.09
CA LYS A 268 7.48 8.95 4.69
C LYS A 268 8.55 8.03 4.09
N ARG A 269 9.56 8.63 3.48
CA ARG A 269 10.75 7.87 3.09
C ARG A 269 11.31 7.12 4.28
N GLY A 270 11.52 5.80 4.15
CA GLY A 270 11.86 4.90 5.24
C GLY A 270 10.64 4.23 5.90
N GLY A 271 9.42 4.49 5.40
CA GLY A 271 8.19 3.75 5.70
C GLY A 271 7.45 4.15 6.98
N MET A 272 7.97 5.06 7.81
CA MET A 272 7.23 5.55 8.99
C MET A 272 6.10 6.50 8.59
N TYR A 273 4.93 6.37 9.23
CA TYR A 273 3.84 7.31 8.98
C TYR A 273 4.16 8.73 9.48
N ALA A 274 3.69 9.72 8.72
CA ALA A 274 3.74 11.12 9.11
C ALA A 274 2.76 11.40 10.25
N SER A 275 3.13 12.22 11.23
CA SER A 275 2.31 12.53 12.40
C SER A 275 2.60 13.94 12.94
N LYS A 276 1.54 14.73 13.18
CA LYS A 276 1.61 16.14 13.59
C LYS A 276 2.45 16.99 12.64
N GLU A 277 2.31 16.76 11.35
CA GLU A 277 3.09 17.45 10.32
C GLU A 277 2.30 17.63 9.02
N TRP A 278 2.76 18.56 8.19
CA TRP A 278 2.20 18.82 6.87
C TRP A 278 2.88 17.98 5.80
N ILE A 279 2.07 17.42 4.90
CA ILE A 279 2.53 16.78 3.67
C ILE A 279 1.87 17.54 2.50
N GLY A 280 2.59 18.50 1.95
CA GLY A 280 1.99 19.41 0.99
C GLY A 280 0.86 20.23 1.61
N ALA A 281 -0.33 20.12 1.06
CA ALA A 281 -1.53 20.82 1.54
C ALA A 281 -2.33 20.05 2.61
N TYR A 282 -1.87 18.88 3.03
CA TYR A 282 -2.56 17.97 3.96
C TYR A 282 -1.89 17.97 5.33
N TYR A 283 -2.66 17.89 6.38
CA TYR A 283 -2.15 17.76 7.75
C TYR A 283 -2.42 16.37 8.32
N LEU A 284 -1.37 15.74 8.81
CA LEU A 284 -1.45 14.45 9.52
C LEU A 284 -1.49 14.71 11.02
N LYS A 285 -2.60 14.34 11.66
CA LYS A 285 -2.80 14.48 13.11
C LYS A 285 -1.95 13.50 13.92
N ALA A 286 -1.98 13.63 15.24
CA ALA A 286 -1.41 12.62 16.13
C ALA A 286 -1.97 11.23 15.75
N GLY A 287 -1.08 10.24 15.64
CA GLY A 287 -1.45 8.90 15.16
C GLY A 287 -1.50 8.75 13.63
N GLY A 288 -1.17 9.82 12.88
CA GLY A 288 -1.03 9.77 11.42
C GLY A 288 -2.30 9.96 10.62
N TYR A 289 -3.44 10.20 11.25
CA TYR A 289 -4.72 10.40 10.56
C TYR A 289 -4.75 11.70 9.77
N MET A 290 -5.12 11.67 8.50
CA MET A 290 -5.30 12.88 7.72
C MET A 290 -6.48 13.70 8.26
N ALA A 291 -6.23 14.97 8.57
CA ALA A 291 -7.27 15.91 8.95
C ALA A 291 -8.16 16.24 7.74
N LYS A 292 -9.48 16.27 7.93
CA LYS A 292 -10.44 16.70 6.91
C LYS A 292 -11.71 17.26 7.57
N LYS A 293 -12.29 18.28 6.97
CA LYS A 293 -13.52 18.96 7.44
C LYS A 293 -13.41 19.35 8.91
N GLU A 294 -12.26 19.84 9.33
CA GLU A 294 -11.99 20.20 10.71
C GLU A 294 -10.98 21.33 10.84
N TRP A 295 -11.04 22.00 11.98
CA TRP A 295 -10.03 22.96 12.39
C TRP A 295 -8.84 22.23 13.01
N ILE A 296 -7.63 22.68 12.68
CA ILE A 296 -6.40 22.30 13.38
C ILE A 296 -5.69 23.54 13.89
N TYR A 297 -4.93 23.38 14.96
CA TYR A 297 -3.95 24.35 15.43
C TYR A 297 -2.56 23.75 15.27
N ASP A 298 -1.71 24.46 14.54
CA ASP A 298 -0.32 24.04 14.34
C ASP A 298 0.59 24.79 15.32
N ASP A 299 1.21 24.04 16.22
CA ASP A 299 2.11 24.58 17.25
C ASP A 299 3.39 25.16 16.67
N THR A 300 3.85 24.67 15.53
CA THR A 300 5.06 25.14 14.87
C THR A 300 4.86 26.53 14.30
N TYR A 301 3.73 26.73 13.61
CA TYR A 301 3.39 28.00 12.97
C TYR A 301 2.55 28.93 13.88
N LYS A 302 2.12 28.43 15.07
CA LYS A 302 1.25 29.17 16.00
C LYS A 302 -0.01 29.70 15.33
N ALA A 303 -0.59 28.94 14.40
CA ALA A 303 -1.69 29.33 13.56
C ALA A 303 -2.80 28.27 13.48
N ARG A 304 -4.02 28.73 13.20
CA ARG A 304 -5.17 27.85 12.91
C ARG A 304 -5.31 27.67 11.41
N TYR A 305 -5.73 26.46 11.04
CA TYR A 305 -6.04 26.08 9.67
C TYR A 305 -7.39 25.34 9.65
N TYR A 306 -8.06 25.37 8.52
CA TYR A 306 -9.22 24.52 8.28
C TYR A 306 -8.94 23.62 7.08
N LEU A 307 -9.17 22.33 7.26
CA LEU A 307 -9.05 21.34 6.19
C LEU A 307 -10.44 21.08 5.61
N ASP A 308 -10.56 21.12 4.28
CA ASP A 308 -11.81 20.85 3.56
C ASP A 308 -12.20 19.36 3.58
N ASP A 309 -13.27 19.01 2.88
CA ASP A 309 -13.73 17.63 2.77
C ASP A 309 -12.72 16.69 2.10
N ASN A 310 -11.77 17.23 1.32
CA ASN A 310 -10.69 16.48 0.67
C ASN A 310 -9.42 16.44 1.52
N GLY A 311 -9.38 17.15 2.63
CA GLY A 311 -8.24 17.26 3.52
C GLY A 311 -7.22 18.33 3.14
N HIS A 312 -7.50 19.18 2.13
CA HIS A 312 -6.66 20.32 1.79
C HIS A 312 -6.92 21.49 2.76
N TYR A 313 -5.86 22.21 3.13
CA TYR A 313 -6.09 23.50 3.78
C TYR A 313 -6.79 24.48 2.84
N VAL A 314 -7.71 25.25 3.37
CA VAL A 314 -8.44 26.25 2.62
C VAL A 314 -7.68 27.59 2.60
N SER A 315 -7.90 28.42 1.57
CA SER A 315 -7.31 29.74 1.43
C SER A 315 -8.32 30.75 0.88
N GLY A 316 -8.05 32.04 1.07
CA GLY A 316 -9.00 33.09 0.70
C GLY A 316 -10.25 33.08 1.60
N THR A 317 -11.42 33.40 1.05
CA THR A 317 -12.67 33.36 1.80
C THR A 317 -13.32 31.97 1.65
N TYR A 318 -13.59 31.31 2.78
CA TYR A 318 -14.18 29.97 2.82
C TYR A 318 -15.30 29.91 3.86
N LYS A 319 -16.45 29.29 3.50
CA LYS A 319 -17.63 29.19 4.38
C LYS A 319 -17.53 27.95 5.25
N ILE A 320 -17.58 28.16 6.59
CA ILE A 320 -17.56 27.11 7.60
C ILE A 320 -18.74 27.35 8.54
N ASP A 321 -19.60 26.35 8.73
CA ASP A 321 -20.77 26.40 9.58
C ASP A 321 -21.67 27.64 9.34
N GLY A 322 -21.83 28.00 8.04
CA GLY A 322 -22.66 29.10 7.61
C GLY A 322 -22.00 30.47 7.70
N LYS A 323 -20.80 30.58 8.25
CA LYS A 323 -20.01 31.82 8.38
C LYS A 323 -18.84 31.85 7.41
N ASP A 324 -18.55 33.02 6.87
CA ASP A 324 -17.41 33.22 6.04
C ASP A 324 -16.15 33.46 6.89
N HIS A 325 -15.09 32.78 6.58
CA HIS A 325 -13.77 32.93 7.19
C HIS A 325 -12.73 33.31 6.15
N LEU A 326 -11.79 34.14 6.54
CA LEU A 326 -10.67 34.59 5.69
C LEU A 326 -9.38 33.88 6.09
N PHE A 327 -8.69 33.37 5.10
CA PHE A 327 -7.42 32.67 5.25
C PHE A 327 -6.35 33.27 4.34
N HIS A 328 -5.11 33.23 4.77
CA HIS A 328 -3.94 33.52 3.92
C HIS A 328 -3.79 32.47 2.80
N LYS A 329 -3.00 32.78 1.76
CA LYS A 329 -2.69 31.82 0.69
C LYS A 329 -2.05 30.53 1.19
N ASN A 330 -1.32 30.62 2.31
CA ASN A 330 -0.70 29.44 2.95
C ASN A 330 -1.66 28.70 3.92
N GLY A 331 -2.93 29.04 3.92
CA GLY A 331 -3.97 28.38 4.73
C GLY A 331 -4.11 28.87 6.17
N GLN A 332 -3.28 29.79 6.63
CA GLN A 332 -3.39 30.35 7.98
C GLN A 332 -4.68 31.18 8.13
N TRP A 333 -5.46 30.91 9.17
CA TRP A 333 -6.68 31.64 9.46
C TRP A 333 -6.38 33.07 9.91
N ILE A 334 -7.10 34.03 9.34
CA ILE A 334 -7.01 35.46 9.69
C ILE A 334 -8.14 35.82 10.65
N SER A 335 -9.38 35.64 10.23
CA SER A 335 -10.56 36.04 11.01
C SER A 335 -11.85 35.43 10.44
N GLU A 336 -12.93 35.47 11.24
CA GLU A 336 -14.28 35.37 10.70
C GLU A 336 -14.59 36.68 9.91
N VAL A 337 -15.19 36.53 8.72
CA VAL A 337 -15.51 37.66 7.86
C VAL A 337 -16.79 38.29 8.35
N SER A 338 -16.71 39.52 8.86
CA SER A 338 -17.89 40.39 8.95
C SER A 338 -18.18 41.01 7.57
N LYS A 339 -19.42 41.45 7.30
CA LYS A 339 -19.70 42.30 6.13
C LYS A 339 -18.66 43.44 6.09
N GLU A 340 -18.19 43.84 4.87
CA GLU A 340 -17.26 44.98 4.75
C GLU A 340 -17.75 46.10 5.64
N VAL A 341 -17.10 46.32 6.77
CA VAL A 341 -17.36 47.40 7.70
C VAL A 341 -16.22 48.39 7.54
N GLY A 342 -16.53 49.49 6.94
CA GLY A 342 -15.62 50.60 6.91
C GLY A 342 -15.31 51.15 8.31
N PHE A 343 -14.52 52.17 8.39
CA PHE A 343 -14.20 52.83 9.64
C PHE A 343 -15.46 53.52 10.20
N VAL A 344 -15.77 53.27 11.49
CA VAL A 344 -16.82 53.96 12.23
C VAL A 344 -16.17 54.72 13.37
N LYS A 345 -16.21 56.06 13.29
CA LYS A 345 -15.62 56.92 14.31
C LYS A 345 -16.27 56.66 15.67
N GLY A 346 -15.44 56.48 16.69
CA GLY A 346 -15.89 56.21 18.04
C GLY A 346 -16.13 54.71 18.38
N GLN A 347 -15.97 53.80 17.41
CA GLN A 347 -16.04 52.35 17.63
C GLN A 347 -14.64 51.73 17.48
N TYR A 348 -14.08 51.27 18.57
CA TYR A 348 -12.74 50.68 18.60
C TYR A 348 -12.78 49.29 19.27
N SER A 349 -12.30 48.32 18.51
CA SER A 349 -12.21 46.91 18.95
C SER A 349 -10.85 46.56 19.54
N ARG A 350 -9.88 47.48 19.54
CA ARG A 350 -8.47 47.29 19.84
C ARG A 350 -7.83 46.20 18.95
N THR A 351 -8.30 46.10 17.72
CA THR A 351 -7.78 45.19 16.70
C THR A 351 -6.93 45.99 15.70
N ILE A 352 -5.70 45.59 15.57
CA ILE A 352 -4.72 46.26 14.70
C ILE A 352 -4.35 45.30 13.56
N PHE A 353 -4.40 45.82 12.33
CA PHE A 353 -3.94 45.06 11.17
C PHE A 353 -2.50 45.54 10.79
N LEU A 354 -1.53 44.64 10.91
CA LEU A 354 -0.15 44.85 10.52
C LEU A 354 0.10 44.25 9.13
N ASP A 355 0.78 45.02 8.30
CA ASP A 355 1.13 44.60 6.95
C ASP A 355 2.66 44.68 6.75
N PRO A 356 3.40 43.57 6.99
CA PRO A 356 4.82 43.54 6.60
C PRO A 356 4.91 43.54 5.09
N GLY A 357 5.43 44.66 4.52
CA GLY A 357 5.50 44.87 3.08
C GLY A 357 6.30 43.81 2.34
N HIS A 358 6.06 43.68 1.04
CA HIS A 358 6.73 42.70 0.17
C HIS A 358 6.47 41.24 0.61
N GLY A 359 7.25 40.26 0.15
CA GLY A 359 7.16 38.85 0.51
C GLY A 359 7.17 37.90 -0.70
N GLY A 360 7.58 36.68 -0.48
CA GLY A 360 7.70 35.69 -1.54
C GLY A 360 8.70 36.11 -2.61
N ARG A 361 8.25 36.21 -3.87
CA ARG A 361 9.08 36.65 -5.01
C ARG A 361 9.37 38.16 -5.02
N ASP A 362 8.56 38.94 -4.35
CA ASP A 362 8.80 40.37 -4.17
C ASP A 362 9.72 40.60 -2.97
N SER A 363 11.02 40.78 -3.24
CA SER A 363 12.03 41.04 -2.20
C SER A 363 11.94 42.45 -1.59
N GLY A 364 11.20 43.37 -2.23
CA GLY A 364 11.41 44.80 -2.00
C GLY A 364 12.83 45.22 -2.42
N ALA A 365 13.32 46.30 -1.85
CA ALA A 365 14.69 46.74 -2.05
C ALA A 365 15.70 45.70 -1.52
N TYR A 366 16.79 45.50 -2.23
CA TYR A 366 17.87 44.59 -1.85
C TYR A 366 19.24 45.28 -1.89
N TYR A 367 19.81 45.52 -0.75
CA TYR A 367 21.11 46.16 -0.62
C TYR A 367 21.93 45.48 0.49
N TYR A 368 23.24 45.44 0.32
CA TYR A 368 24.19 44.91 1.32
C TYR A 368 23.82 43.51 1.85
N ASN A 369 23.36 42.64 0.93
CA ASN A 369 22.90 41.28 1.21
C ASN A 369 21.70 41.19 2.16
N VAL A 370 20.83 42.19 2.16
CA VAL A 370 19.59 42.19 2.94
C VAL A 370 18.41 42.57 2.02
N ALA A 371 17.34 41.81 2.14
CA ALA A 371 16.08 42.11 1.48
C ALA A 371 15.15 42.88 2.44
N GLU A 372 14.46 43.88 1.91
CA GLU A 372 13.49 44.66 2.66
C GLU A 372 12.40 43.80 3.27
N LYS A 373 11.89 42.81 2.52
CA LYS A 373 10.87 41.85 3.02
C LYS A 373 11.26 41.16 4.32
N ASP A 374 12.55 40.88 4.53
CA ASP A 374 13.07 40.21 5.71
C ASP A 374 13.12 41.16 6.91
N LEU A 375 13.54 42.41 6.70
CA LEU A 375 13.53 43.45 7.73
C LEU A 375 12.10 43.77 8.16
N ASN A 376 11.18 43.90 7.21
CA ASN A 376 9.77 44.13 7.48
C ASN A 376 9.19 43.00 8.37
N MET A 377 9.56 41.77 8.09
CA MET A 377 9.12 40.61 8.89
C MET A 377 9.73 40.58 10.30
N GLN A 378 11.00 40.98 10.44
CA GLN A 378 11.68 41.06 11.72
C GLN A 378 10.98 42.08 12.66
N VAL A 379 10.74 43.29 12.15
CA VAL A 379 10.04 44.33 12.92
C VAL A 379 8.60 43.93 13.22
N TYR A 380 7.87 43.37 12.23
CA TYR A 380 6.52 42.88 12.40
C TYR A 380 6.41 41.87 13.56
N ARG A 381 7.29 40.87 13.60
CA ARG A 381 7.24 39.82 14.64
C ARG A 381 7.43 40.38 16.06
N LYS A 382 8.36 41.30 16.22
CA LYS A 382 8.60 42.00 17.47
C LYS A 382 7.41 42.91 17.85
N LEU A 383 6.89 43.65 16.87
CA LEU A 383 5.73 44.55 17.08
C LEU A 383 4.47 43.77 17.45
N ARG A 384 4.17 42.71 16.74
CA ARG A 384 3.04 41.83 17.02
C ARG A 384 3.10 41.32 18.45
N LYS A 385 4.24 40.71 18.84
CA LYS A 385 4.44 40.19 20.19
C LYS A 385 4.16 41.26 21.24
N LYS A 386 4.71 42.47 21.07
CA LYS A 386 4.57 43.57 22.01
C LYS A 386 3.14 44.09 22.13
N LEU A 387 2.42 44.16 21.01
CA LEU A 387 1.01 44.58 20.99
C LEU A 387 0.11 43.54 21.64
N GLU A 388 0.32 42.26 21.37
CA GLU A 388 -0.44 41.17 21.99
C GLU A 388 -0.21 41.11 23.52
N GLU A 389 1.01 41.34 24.01
CA GLU A 389 1.33 41.48 25.45
C GLU A 389 0.56 42.64 26.10
N LEU A 390 0.25 43.69 25.34
CA LEU A 390 -0.52 44.86 25.79
C LEU A 390 -2.04 44.68 25.60
N GLY A 391 -2.48 43.50 25.18
CA GLY A 391 -3.91 43.18 25.05
C GLY A 391 -4.56 43.64 23.75
N TYR A 392 -3.80 44.00 22.72
CA TYR A 392 -4.33 44.25 21.40
C TYR A 392 -4.53 42.94 20.65
N LYS A 393 -5.55 42.85 19.85
CA LYS A 393 -5.69 41.79 18.85
C LYS A 393 -4.91 42.21 17.58
N VAL A 394 -4.02 41.36 17.12
CA VAL A 394 -3.22 41.65 15.91
C VAL A 394 -3.60 40.69 14.80
N LEU A 395 -3.97 41.27 13.64
CA LEU A 395 -4.17 40.58 12.38
C LEU A 395 -3.06 40.99 11.39
N THR A 396 -2.82 40.21 10.35
CA THR A 396 -1.71 40.49 9.40
C THR A 396 -2.02 40.05 7.98
N SER A 397 -1.38 40.72 7.02
CA SER A 397 -1.41 40.34 5.60
C SER A 397 -0.58 39.05 5.32
N ARG A 398 0.49 38.84 6.07
CA ARG A 398 1.34 37.63 6.00
C ARG A 398 2.07 37.40 7.31
N ASP A 399 2.30 36.16 7.62
CA ASP A 399 3.06 35.71 8.80
C ASP A 399 4.28 34.85 8.42
N SER A 400 4.51 34.69 7.14
CA SER A 400 5.62 33.97 6.53
C SER A 400 6.08 34.63 5.22
N ASP A 401 7.11 34.10 4.59
CA ASP A 401 7.61 34.59 3.30
C ASP A 401 6.74 34.08 2.14
N ILE A 402 5.60 34.75 1.90
CA ILE A 402 4.63 34.41 0.85
C ILE A 402 4.35 35.64 -0.02
N ASP A 403 3.98 35.41 -1.29
CA ASP A 403 3.50 36.46 -2.19
C ASP A 403 2.15 37.00 -1.74
N VAL A 404 2.04 38.31 -1.59
CA VAL A 404 0.78 39.00 -1.37
C VAL A 404 0.73 40.22 -2.30
N ASP A 405 -0.27 40.26 -3.19
CA ASP A 405 -0.39 41.40 -4.15
C ASP A 405 -0.51 42.73 -3.43
N PHE A 406 0.33 43.69 -3.82
CA PHE A 406 0.38 45.00 -3.17
C PHE A 406 -0.76 45.94 -3.62
N VAL A 407 -1.37 45.71 -4.78
CA VAL A 407 -2.38 46.62 -5.34
C VAL A 407 -3.72 46.49 -4.62
N THR A 408 -4.20 45.28 -4.44
CA THR A 408 -5.56 45.06 -3.89
C THR A 408 -5.66 44.01 -2.80
N GLU A 409 -4.82 42.97 -2.80
CA GLU A 409 -4.97 41.84 -1.92
C GLU A 409 -4.80 42.18 -0.43
N ARG A 410 -3.77 42.96 -0.08
CA ARG A 410 -3.52 43.44 1.30
C ARG A 410 -4.71 44.23 1.83
N SER A 411 -5.23 45.16 1.03
CA SER A 411 -6.37 46.00 1.40
C SER A 411 -7.67 45.19 1.47
N ARG A 412 -7.89 44.23 0.57
CA ARG A 412 -9.04 43.32 0.67
C ARG A 412 -9.06 42.51 1.97
N MET A 413 -7.87 42.09 2.43
CA MET A 413 -7.76 41.39 3.71
C MET A 413 -8.22 42.29 4.86
N VAL A 414 -7.66 43.46 5.02
CA VAL A 414 -8.02 44.36 6.12
C VAL A 414 -9.47 44.83 6.05
N ASN A 415 -9.98 45.11 4.83
CA ASN A 415 -11.35 45.61 4.64
C ASN A 415 -12.44 44.59 5.06
N LYS A 416 -12.07 43.31 5.11
CA LYS A 416 -12.96 42.22 5.56
C LYS A 416 -12.82 41.91 7.07
N THR A 417 -12.06 42.70 7.79
CA THR A 417 -11.87 42.53 9.24
C THR A 417 -12.49 43.68 10.03
N ASN A 418 -12.66 43.47 11.33
CA ASN A 418 -13.08 44.54 12.28
C ASN A 418 -11.88 45.33 12.83
N SER A 419 -10.76 45.35 12.12
CA SER A 419 -9.59 46.13 12.53
C SER A 419 -9.92 47.61 12.63
N ASP A 420 -9.38 48.28 13.64
CA ASP A 420 -9.55 49.72 13.84
C ASP A 420 -8.61 50.50 12.96
N ILE A 421 -7.38 50.03 12.77
CA ILE A 421 -6.28 50.67 12.05
C ILE A 421 -5.48 49.68 11.22
N PHE A 422 -4.82 50.20 10.18
CA PHE A 422 -3.90 49.47 9.31
C PHE A 422 -2.52 50.13 9.33
N ILE A 423 -1.46 49.34 9.53
CA ILE A 423 -0.07 49.79 9.55
C ILE A 423 0.75 48.93 8.61
N SER A 424 1.23 49.51 7.51
CA SER A 424 2.17 48.89 6.58
C SER A 424 3.60 49.22 6.98
N ILE A 425 4.48 48.21 7.01
CA ILE A 425 5.86 48.27 7.52
C ILE A 425 6.81 48.10 6.34
N HIS A 426 7.66 49.08 6.10
CA HIS A 426 8.63 49.15 5.00
C HIS A 426 9.96 49.76 5.44
N PHE A 427 10.96 49.58 4.59
CA PHE A 427 12.26 50.26 4.64
C PHE A 427 12.56 50.89 3.26
N ASN A 428 12.81 52.15 3.26
CA ASN A 428 12.96 52.95 2.04
C ASN A 428 14.25 52.67 1.27
N ALA A 429 14.27 53.02 -0.02
CA ALA A 429 15.44 53.03 -0.86
C ALA A 429 15.34 54.13 -1.93
N THR A 430 16.43 54.80 -2.21
CA THR A 430 16.53 55.78 -3.31
C THR A 430 16.84 55.13 -4.66
N GLY A 431 17.24 53.86 -4.64
CA GLY A 431 17.72 53.10 -5.80
C GLY A 431 19.22 53.26 -6.08
N SER A 432 19.96 53.89 -5.17
CA SER A 432 21.41 54.09 -5.30
C SER A 432 22.19 53.38 -4.22
N ALA A 433 23.14 52.51 -4.57
CA ALA A 433 24.02 51.82 -3.62
C ALA A 433 24.92 52.74 -2.77
N TYR A 434 24.97 54.05 -3.09
CA TYR A 434 25.73 55.07 -2.36
C TYR A 434 24.80 56.15 -1.80
N SER A 435 23.58 55.78 -1.48
CA SER A 435 22.59 56.70 -0.94
C SER A 435 23.10 57.39 0.35
N ARG A 436 22.85 58.68 0.46
CA ARG A 436 23.03 59.46 1.69
C ARG A 436 21.70 59.81 2.34
N ALA A 437 20.59 59.37 1.73
CA ALA A 437 19.28 59.55 2.33
C ALA A 437 19.22 58.76 3.65
N SER A 438 18.61 59.34 4.67
CA SER A 438 18.50 58.73 6.01
C SER A 438 17.30 59.23 6.74
N GLY A 439 16.85 58.48 7.72
CA GLY A 439 15.76 58.86 8.62
C GLY A 439 14.44 58.13 8.35
N ILE A 440 13.45 58.50 9.13
CA ILE A 440 12.13 57.84 9.13
C ILE A 440 11.13 58.75 8.38
N GLN A 441 10.37 58.12 7.50
CA GLN A 441 9.18 58.72 6.86
C GLN A 441 7.93 57.99 7.29
N THR A 442 6.85 58.76 7.43
CA THR A 442 5.53 58.17 7.67
C THR A 442 4.54 58.76 6.69
N TYR A 443 3.79 57.88 6.04
CA TYR A 443 2.83 58.26 5.02
C TYR A 443 1.40 58.02 5.46
N SER A 444 0.51 59.01 5.20
CA SER A 444 -0.92 58.86 5.14
C SER A 444 -1.44 59.06 3.72
N TYR A 445 -2.68 58.72 3.49
CA TYR A 445 -3.27 58.81 2.15
C TYR A 445 -3.59 60.25 1.77
N SER A 446 -3.26 60.62 0.52
CA SER A 446 -3.84 61.75 -0.20
C SER A 446 -4.50 61.28 -1.49
N ASP A 447 -5.65 61.84 -1.80
CA ASP A 447 -6.35 61.57 -3.05
C ASP A 447 -5.52 62.10 -4.26
N ASP A 448 -5.45 61.28 -5.29
CA ASP A 448 -4.73 61.58 -6.53
C ASP A 448 -5.61 61.10 -7.69
N PRO A 449 -6.12 62.02 -8.50
CA PRO A 449 -7.00 61.70 -9.63
C PRO A 449 -6.37 60.78 -10.69
N ASP A 450 -5.05 60.73 -10.78
CA ASP A 450 -4.33 59.85 -11.69
C ASP A 450 -4.30 58.40 -11.21
N TYR A 451 -4.63 58.18 -9.93
CA TYR A 451 -4.68 56.86 -9.29
C TYR A 451 -6.01 56.60 -8.60
N PRO A 452 -7.11 56.42 -9.35
CA PRO A 452 -8.42 56.16 -8.76
C PRO A 452 -8.47 54.85 -7.97
N SER A 453 -9.27 54.81 -6.93
CA SER A 453 -9.47 53.56 -6.15
C SER A 453 -10.09 52.47 -7.00
N LYS A 454 -9.57 51.24 -6.85
CA LYS A 454 -10.05 50.04 -7.54
C LYS A 454 -11.08 49.26 -6.74
N ILE A 455 -10.93 49.22 -5.42
CA ILE A 455 -11.78 48.38 -4.54
C ILE A 455 -12.38 49.12 -3.37
N ASN A 456 -12.05 50.41 -3.19
CA ASN A 456 -12.48 51.22 -2.05
C ASN A 456 -13.08 52.58 -2.50
N PRO A 457 -14.10 52.61 -3.37
CA PRO A 457 -14.60 53.87 -3.95
C PRO A 457 -15.29 54.79 -2.92
N TYR A 458 -15.82 54.26 -1.84
CA TYR A 458 -16.51 55.02 -0.82
C TYR A 458 -15.57 55.54 0.26
N TRP A 459 -14.67 54.69 0.78
CA TRP A 459 -13.84 55.05 1.94
C TRP A 459 -12.52 55.71 1.59
N HIS A 460 -12.00 55.58 0.33
CA HIS A 460 -10.67 56.06 0.00
C HIS A 460 -10.46 57.56 0.33
N ASN A 461 -11.41 58.42 0.04
CA ASN A 461 -11.34 59.85 0.31
C ASN A 461 -12.38 60.30 1.37
N HIS A 462 -12.93 59.38 2.16
CA HIS A 462 -13.89 59.73 3.23
C HIS A 462 -13.20 60.62 4.29
N PRO A 463 -13.77 61.82 4.63
CA PRO A 463 -13.10 62.79 5.50
C PRO A 463 -12.69 62.25 6.87
N ASP A 464 -13.55 61.49 7.55
CA ASP A 464 -13.25 60.93 8.88
C ASP A 464 -12.08 59.91 8.80
N ARG A 465 -12.08 59.02 7.80
CA ARG A 465 -10.99 58.09 7.59
C ARG A 465 -9.66 58.77 7.31
N MET A 466 -9.66 59.81 6.45
CA MET A 466 -8.49 60.60 6.13
C MET A 466 -7.97 61.35 7.36
N SER A 467 -8.85 62.01 8.09
CA SER A 467 -8.47 62.71 9.33
C SER A 467 -7.87 61.77 10.37
N GLU A 468 -8.49 60.59 10.57
CA GLU A 468 -7.96 59.59 11.50
C GLU A 468 -6.64 58.96 11.03
N SER A 469 -6.42 58.76 9.71
CA SER A 469 -5.16 58.35 9.17
C SER A 469 -4.02 59.33 9.45
N LYS A 470 -4.27 60.65 9.25
CA LYS A 470 -3.32 61.73 9.54
C LYS A 470 -2.99 61.79 11.04
N ARG A 471 -4.01 61.62 11.92
CA ARG A 471 -3.84 61.62 13.37
C ARG A 471 -2.99 60.40 13.82
N LEU A 472 -3.26 59.23 13.24
CA LEU A 472 -2.48 57.98 13.49
C LEU A 472 -1.03 58.17 13.03
N ALA A 473 -0.81 58.72 11.83
CA ALA A 473 0.50 58.97 11.26
C ALA A 473 1.32 59.93 12.13
N ALA A 474 0.73 61.07 12.58
CA ALA A 474 1.41 62.03 13.43
C ALA A 474 1.78 61.43 14.80
N ALA A 475 0.89 60.65 15.40
CA ALA A 475 1.14 60.00 16.68
C ALA A 475 2.28 58.98 16.60
N ILE A 476 2.30 58.15 15.56
CA ILE A 476 3.37 57.15 15.36
C ILE A 476 4.68 57.83 14.98
N HIS A 477 4.67 58.76 14.04
CA HIS A 477 5.87 59.45 13.56
C HIS A 477 6.63 60.17 14.70
N SER A 478 5.91 60.99 15.47
CA SER A 478 6.51 61.70 16.60
C SER A 478 7.07 60.74 17.67
N SER A 479 6.42 59.64 17.92
CA SER A 479 6.89 58.62 18.89
C SER A 479 8.09 57.83 18.38
N LEU A 480 8.12 57.51 17.09
CA LEU A 480 9.28 56.89 16.45
C LEU A 480 10.55 57.74 16.56
N LEU A 481 10.45 59.04 16.22
CA LEU A 481 11.58 59.97 16.33
C LEU A 481 12.08 60.11 17.77
N ALA A 482 11.16 60.22 18.72
CA ALA A 482 11.51 60.32 20.15
C ALA A 482 12.23 59.08 20.69
N GLU A 483 11.84 57.88 20.27
CA GLU A 483 12.42 56.60 20.75
C GLU A 483 13.75 56.27 20.07
N THR A 484 13.85 56.54 18.77
CA THR A 484 15.01 56.14 17.97
C THR A 484 16.11 57.18 17.90
N GLY A 485 15.76 58.46 18.03
CA GLY A 485 16.65 59.57 17.72
C GLY A 485 16.98 59.68 16.21
N ALA A 486 16.21 59.00 15.37
CA ALA A 486 16.41 59.02 13.94
C ALA A 486 16.13 60.41 13.37
N LYS A 487 16.74 60.70 12.23
CA LYS A 487 16.46 61.93 11.44
C LYS A 487 14.99 61.93 11.01
N ASP A 488 14.34 63.06 11.17
CA ASP A 488 13.02 63.30 10.59
C ASP A 488 13.16 63.45 9.06
N ALA A 489 12.71 62.47 8.31
CA ALA A 489 12.69 62.48 6.86
C ALA A 489 11.31 62.86 6.29
N GLY A 490 10.32 63.04 7.17
CA GLY A 490 9.05 63.67 6.84
C GLY A 490 7.80 62.85 7.23
N LEU A 491 6.77 63.61 7.61
CA LEU A 491 5.40 63.16 7.70
C LEU A 491 4.68 63.58 6.42
N LEU A 492 4.39 62.64 5.55
CA LEU A 492 4.05 62.84 4.16
C LEU A 492 2.69 62.28 3.79
N GLU A 493 2.14 62.73 2.68
CA GLU A 493 0.91 62.21 2.10
C GLU A 493 1.17 61.69 0.67
N ARG A 494 0.69 60.49 0.36
CA ARG A 494 0.85 59.85 -0.97
C ARG A 494 -0.33 58.92 -1.26
N SER A 495 -0.58 58.68 -2.55
CA SER A 495 -1.60 57.76 -3.05
C SER A 495 -1.04 56.34 -3.23
N PHE A 496 -0.36 55.80 -2.20
CA PHE A 496 0.05 54.39 -2.25
C PHE A 496 -1.14 53.46 -2.27
N ALA A 497 -1.07 52.34 -3.04
CA ALA A 497 -2.17 51.41 -3.24
C ALA A 497 -2.74 50.89 -1.90
N VAL A 498 -1.88 50.44 -0.97
CA VAL A 498 -2.28 49.96 0.34
C VAL A 498 -2.99 50.99 1.22
N LEU A 499 -2.70 52.28 1.02
CA LEU A 499 -3.36 53.38 1.72
C LEU A 499 -4.68 53.79 1.03
N ARG A 500 -4.69 53.80 -0.30
CA ARG A 500 -5.88 54.15 -1.11
C ARG A 500 -6.97 53.11 -1.00
N GLU A 501 -6.61 51.86 -1.11
CA GLU A 501 -7.58 50.75 -1.18
C GLU A 501 -8.09 50.27 0.20
N THR A 502 -7.48 50.73 1.29
CA THR A 502 -7.84 50.35 2.65
C THR A 502 -8.99 51.23 3.18
N ALA A 503 -10.07 50.60 3.69
CA ALA A 503 -11.25 51.28 4.23
C ALA A 503 -11.09 51.74 5.71
N LYS A 504 -9.92 51.49 6.30
CA LYS A 504 -9.59 51.84 7.69
C LYS A 504 -8.63 53.03 7.73
N PRO A 505 -8.49 53.75 8.86
CA PRO A 505 -7.37 54.63 9.09
C PRO A 505 -6.05 53.85 8.84
N ALA A 506 -5.22 54.36 7.92
CA ALA A 506 -4.11 53.64 7.37
C ALA A 506 -2.82 54.49 7.30
N VAL A 507 -1.71 53.88 7.65
CA VAL A 507 -0.39 54.48 7.54
C VAL A 507 0.61 53.50 6.93
N LEU A 508 1.61 54.03 6.23
CA LEU A 508 2.79 53.32 5.76
C LEU A 508 4.02 53.91 6.42
N LEU A 509 4.83 53.07 7.03
CA LEU A 509 6.03 53.44 7.74
C LEU A 509 7.26 53.03 6.92
N GLU A 510 8.13 54.01 6.61
CA GLU A 510 9.46 53.78 6.08
C GLU A 510 10.47 54.01 7.21
N LEU A 511 10.95 52.90 7.78
CA LEU A 511 11.64 52.89 9.07
C LEU A 511 13.16 53.15 8.96
N GLY A 512 13.62 53.57 7.81
CA GLY A 512 15.00 53.88 7.48
C GLY A 512 15.35 53.54 6.04
N TYR A 513 16.53 53.91 5.56
CA TYR A 513 16.95 53.66 4.18
C TYR A 513 17.90 52.47 4.08
N ILE A 514 17.43 51.39 3.43
CA ILE A 514 18.18 50.16 3.27
C ILE A 514 19.40 50.29 2.35
N ASP A 515 19.39 51.27 1.43
CA ASP A 515 20.46 51.57 0.48
C ASP A 515 21.51 52.57 1.02
N ASN A 516 21.32 53.11 2.22
CA ASN A 516 22.34 53.86 2.95
C ASN A 516 23.13 52.88 3.84
N PHE A 517 24.45 52.79 3.63
CA PHE A 517 25.27 51.79 4.32
C PHE A 517 25.20 51.90 5.86
N ALA A 518 25.37 53.10 6.40
CA ALA A 518 25.34 53.33 7.84
C ALA A 518 23.97 52.99 8.44
N GLU A 519 22.90 53.43 7.79
CA GLU A 519 21.53 53.16 8.24
C GLU A 519 21.17 51.68 8.06
N ASN A 520 21.64 51.03 6.98
CA ASN A 520 21.47 49.59 6.78
C ASN A 520 22.04 48.76 7.97
N GLN A 521 23.23 49.13 8.45
CA GLN A 521 23.79 48.45 9.65
C GLN A 521 22.92 48.68 10.89
N GLN A 522 22.38 49.90 11.04
CA GLN A 522 21.55 50.26 12.18
C GLN A 522 20.19 49.55 12.17
N ILE A 523 19.49 49.52 11.04
CA ILE A 523 18.14 48.87 10.95
C ILE A 523 18.19 47.35 11.03
N ARG A 524 19.34 46.75 10.83
CA ARG A 524 19.59 45.31 11.05
C ARG A 524 19.84 44.96 12.52
N ASP A 525 20.25 45.96 13.30
CA ASP A 525 20.54 45.75 14.71
C ASP A 525 19.24 45.48 15.49
N SER A 526 19.22 44.36 16.22
CA SER A 526 18.04 43.92 16.97
C SER A 526 17.60 44.92 18.04
N HIS A 527 18.56 45.59 18.69
CA HIS A 527 18.26 46.59 19.71
C HIS A 527 17.67 47.88 19.12
N TYR A 528 18.16 48.28 17.94
CA TYR A 528 17.54 49.41 17.22
C TYR A 528 16.13 49.07 16.74
N GLN A 529 15.89 47.86 16.28
CA GLN A 529 14.53 47.39 15.95
C GLN A 529 13.62 47.39 17.19
N ASP A 530 14.12 47.10 18.38
CA ASP A 530 13.33 47.22 19.63
C ASP A 530 12.93 48.68 19.89
N LYS A 531 13.79 49.66 19.58
CA LYS A 531 13.44 51.10 19.65
C LYS A 531 12.37 51.48 18.60
N LEU A 532 12.48 50.97 17.37
CA LEU A 532 11.44 51.15 16.35
C LEU A 532 10.09 50.61 16.84
N VAL A 533 10.08 49.41 17.37
CA VAL A 533 8.87 48.79 17.94
C VAL A 533 8.30 49.59 19.10
N ALA A 534 9.16 50.06 20.02
CA ALA A 534 8.72 50.90 21.14
C ALA A 534 8.08 52.19 20.66
N GLY A 535 8.65 52.83 19.64
CA GLY A 535 8.12 54.07 19.03
C GLY A 535 6.74 53.84 18.38
N ILE A 536 6.60 52.75 17.61
CA ILE A 536 5.31 52.38 17.00
C ILE A 536 4.24 52.10 18.09
N VAL A 537 4.58 51.33 19.09
CA VAL A 537 3.68 50.99 20.21
C VAL A 537 3.20 52.23 20.95
N LYS A 538 4.13 53.13 21.32
CA LYS A 538 3.79 54.40 21.98
C LYS A 538 2.90 55.28 21.09
N GLY A 539 3.18 55.35 19.79
CA GLY A 539 2.33 56.08 18.85
C GLY A 539 0.91 55.51 18.75
N ILE A 540 0.79 54.17 18.74
CA ILE A 540 -0.52 53.49 18.77
C ILE A 540 -1.26 53.81 20.08
N GLN A 541 -0.60 53.69 21.23
CA GLN A 541 -1.18 54.03 22.52
C GLN A 541 -1.64 55.51 22.58
N LYS A 542 -0.81 56.43 22.08
CA LYS A 542 -1.15 57.85 21.96
C LYS A 542 -2.37 58.06 21.07
N TYR A 543 -2.47 57.36 19.96
CA TYR A 543 -3.63 57.41 19.06
C TYR A 543 -4.90 56.99 19.76
N TYR A 544 -4.89 55.86 20.49
CA TYR A 544 -6.06 55.36 21.23
C TYR A 544 -6.36 56.23 22.47
N ALA A 545 -5.40 56.80 23.17
CA ALA A 545 -5.62 57.67 24.32
C ALA A 545 -6.37 58.98 23.95
N GLY A 546 -6.29 59.40 22.71
CA GLY A 546 -7.03 60.58 22.20
C GLY A 546 -8.48 60.29 21.77
N LYS A 547 -9.07 59.18 22.18
CA LYS A 547 -10.40 58.70 21.79
C LYS A 547 -11.45 58.82 22.89
#